data_f639a727435464814d850cadd7a3bf61
#
_entry.id   f639a727435464814d850cadd7a3bf61
#
_cell.length_a   1.000
_cell.length_b   1.000
_cell.length_c   1.000
_cell.angle_alpha   90.00
_cell.angle_beta   90.00
_cell.angle_gamma   90.00
#
_symmetry.space_group_name_H-M   'P 1'
#
loop_
_entity.id
_entity.type
_entity.pdbx_description
1 polymer ?
#
loop_
_entity_poly.entity_id
_entity_poly.type
_entity_poly.pdbx_seq_one_letter_code
_entity_poly.pdbx_strand_id
1 'polypeptide(L)'
;MIFKKYLVVVPGIILAFVLYSLSQGFNNIIGIELLGYEKSPISTAMIAILLGMVFGNIFQMRNNFVKGLEFTQSYILKLGIICLGIQLKPFEFLKFGAIAIPLIIICIATVLIVIKLLIKKLKIPTRMAYLISIGSTVCGTTAIMATAPVIGAKKNEVSYAIANITLFGILSMLLYPYFANHYFDAEPLFVGLFLGTSIHETSQVAAAGLIYDQQFNSPETLNVATVTKLIRNTFLVIMIPLFAFLYNRNNVVKKNYSIIAIFPYFVIGFVAMIIFRNVGDLFFLTPYNELWLDTVKIIKSSSKVFLTMAMAAIGLSTNLKDLKNMGYKPFVVGFIGMATVGLVSILTIEFYINFLN
;
A
#
# COMPACT_ATOMS: atom_id res chain seq x y z
N MET A 1 8.96 -23.49 -23.54
CA MET A 1 9.61 -23.03 -22.30
C MET A 1 8.80 -21.95 -21.55
N ILE A 2 8.13 -21.05 -22.24
CA ILE A 2 7.30 -19.97 -21.67
C ILE A 2 6.07 -20.52 -20.92
N PHE A 3 5.36 -21.51 -21.46
CA PHE A 3 4.16 -22.10 -20.84
C PHE A 3 4.41 -22.78 -19.47
N LYS A 4 5.58 -23.42 -19.28
CA LYS A 4 5.96 -24.02 -17.98
C LYS A 4 6.18 -22.99 -16.88
N LYS A 5 6.56 -21.76 -17.23
CA LYS A 5 6.80 -20.67 -16.27
C LYS A 5 5.50 -20.11 -15.70
N TYR A 6 4.43 -20.10 -16.48
CA TYR A 6 3.10 -19.63 -16.03
C TYR A 6 2.34 -20.67 -15.22
N LEU A 7 2.51 -21.95 -15.51
CA LEU A 7 1.89 -23.05 -14.74
C LEU A 7 2.31 -23.05 -13.26
N VAL A 8 3.49 -22.53 -12.95
CA VAL A 8 4.02 -22.51 -11.56
C VAL A 8 3.34 -21.44 -10.71
N VAL A 9 2.76 -20.39 -11.30
CA VAL A 9 2.09 -19.32 -10.53
C VAL A 9 0.60 -19.61 -10.29
N VAL A 10 0.00 -20.46 -11.13
CA VAL A 10 -1.43 -20.77 -11.09
C VAL A 10 -1.93 -21.27 -9.73
N PRO A 11 -1.25 -22.21 -9.04
CA PRO A 11 -1.74 -22.71 -7.75
C PRO A 11 -1.89 -21.61 -6.69
N GLY A 12 -0.94 -20.68 -6.61
CA GLY A 12 -1.01 -19.57 -5.64
C GLY A 12 -2.08 -18.53 -6.00
N ILE A 13 -2.32 -18.29 -7.28
CA ILE A 13 -3.41 -17.42 -7.75
C ILE A 13 -4.76 -18.03 -7.38
N ILE A 14 -4.95 -19.34 -7.65
CA ILE A 14 -6.18 -20.06 -7.31
C ILE A 14 -6.41 -20.02 -5.79
N LEU A 15 -5.36 -20.25 -4.99
CA LEU A 15 -5.47 -20.19 -3.54
C LEU A 15 -5.92 -18.79 -3.05
N ALA A 16 -5.35 -17.74 -3.62
CA ALA A 16 -5.76 -16.36 -3.30
C ALA A 16 -7.22 -16.07 -3.71
N PHE A 17 -7.66 -16.61 -4.86
CA PHE A 17 -9.05 -16.50 -5.31
C PHE A 17 -10.02 -17.28 -4.42
N VAL A 18 -9.66 -18.49 -4.01
CA VAL A 18 -10.46 -19.30 -3.07
C VAL A 18 -10.63 -18.56 -1.75
N LEU A 19 -9.55 -17.99 -1.18
CA LEU A 19 -9.64 -17.20 0.04
C LEU A 19 -10.45 -15.92 -0.13
N TYR A 20 -10.37 -15.25 -1.28
CA TYR A 20 -11.27 -14.16 -1.61
C TYR A 20 -12.74 -14.60 -1.55
N SER A 21 -13.09 -15.71 -2.21
CA SER A 21 -14.45 -16.24 -2.23
C SER A 21 -14.95 -16.65 -0.84
N LEU A 22 -14.08 -17.30 -0.05
CA LEU A 22 -14.37 -17.63 1.35
C LEU A 22 -14.61 -16.36 2.18
N SER A 23 -13.77 -15.33 2.01
CA SER A 23 -13.90 -14.07 2.74
C SER A 23 -15.21 -13.36 2.43
N GLN A 24 -15.68 -13.46 1.19
CA GLN A 24 -16.98 -12.93 0.77
C GLN A 24 -18.14 -13.71 1.41
N GLY A 25 -18.04 -15.04 1.44
CA GLY A 25 -19.00 -15.90 2.14
C GLY A 25 -19.06 -15.61 3.64
N PHE A 26 -17.90 -15.56 4.30
CA PHE A 26 -17.81 -15.19 5.73
C PHE A 26 -18.36 -13.79 6.02
N ASN A 27 -18.11 -12.83 5.14
CA ASN A 27 -18.64 -11.48 5.29
C ASN A 27 -20.17 -11.48 5.29
N ASN A 28 -20.79 -12.23 4.37
CA ASN A 28 -22.25 -12.35 4.28
C ASN A 28 -22.83 -13.08 5.50
N ILE A 29 -22.23 -14.24 5.88
CA ILE A 29 -22.73 -15.03 7.01
C ILE A 29 -22.62 -14.24 8.32
N ILE A 30 -21.46 -13.67 8.62
CA ILE A 30 -21.25 -12.93 9.88
C ILE A 30 -22.10 -11.65 9.93
N GLY A 31 -22.09 -10.87 8.83
CA GLY A 31 -22.74 -9.57 8.83
C GLY A 31 -24.25 -9.65 8.74
N ILE A 32 -24.75 -10.40 7.77
CA ILE A 32 -26.17 -10.42 7.41
C ILE A 32 -26.92 -11.51 8.18
N GLU A 33 -26.43 -12.77 8.13
CA GLU A 33 -27.20 -13.91 8.68
C GLU A 33 -27.10 -14.01 10.21
N LEU A 34 -25.90 -13.78 10.78
CA LEU A 34 -25.64 -14.01 12.21
C LEU A 34 -25.89 -12.77 13.07
N LEU A 35 -25.49 -11.58 12.59
CA LEU A 35 -25.62 -10.33 13.34
C LEU A 35 -26.82 -9.48 12.91
N GLY A 36 -27.52 -9.84 11.84
CA GLY A 36 -28.72 -9.14 11.36
C GLY A 36 -28.50 -7.70 10.90
N TYR A 37 -27.25 -7.33 10.57
CA TYR A 37 -26.94 -6.01 10.05
C TYR A 37 -27.23 -5.95 8.54
N GLU A 38 -27.67 -4.80 8.06
CA GLU A 38 -27.77 -4.55 6.61
C GLU A 38 -26.41 -4.66 5.90
N LYS A 39 -25.33 -4.43 6.65
CA LYS A 39 -23.94 -4.53 6.19
C LYS A 39 -23.05 -5.09 7.29
N SER A 40 -22.13 -5.98 6.91
CA SER A 40 -21.17 -6.56 7.86
C SER A 40 -20.29 -5.47 8.52
N PRO A 41 -20.06 -5.54 9.83
CA PRO A 41 -19.18 -4.62 10.56
C PRO A 41 -17.69 -4.83 10.21
N ILE A 42 -17.34 -5.87 9.44
CA ILE A 42 -15.98 -6.18 9.01
C ILE A 42 -15.94 -6.27 7.49
N SER A 43 -15.02 -5.56 6.85
CA SER A 43 -14.89 -5.57 5.38
C SER A 43 -14.36 -6.91 4.85
N THR A 44 -14.78 -7.30 3.63
CA THR A 44 -14.29 -8.51 2.95
C THR A 44 -12.77 -8.51 2.80
N ALA A 45 -12.17 -7.35 2.52
CA ALA A 45 -10.71 -7.21 2.42
C ALA A 45 -10.01 -7.48 3.75
N MET A 46 -10.57 -7.03 4.86
CA MET A 46 -10.05 -7.29 6.21
C MET A 46 -10.15 -8.78 6.56
N ILE A 47 -11.28 -9.40 6.28
CA ILE A 47 -11.45 -10.86 6.47
C ILE A 47 -10.44 -11.64 5.63
N ALA A 48 -10.23 -11.24 4.37
CA ALA A 48 -9.28 -11.91 3.46
C ALA A 48 -7.84 -11.89 4.00
N ILE A 49 -7.39 -10.75 4.54
CA ILE A 49 -6.06 -10.64 5.16
C ILE A 49 -5.97 -11.52 6.40
N LEU A 50 -6.94 -11.43 7.31
CA LEU A 50 -6.94 -12.16 8.58
C LEU A 50 -7.00 -13.67 8.34
N LEU A 51 -7.90 -14.14 7.46
CA LEU A 51 -7.93 -15.55 7.06
C LEU A 51 -6.61 -15.97 6.42
N GLY A 52 -6.07 -15.16 5.51
CA GLY A 52 -4.77 -15.43 4.91
C GLY A 52 -3.67 -15.58 5.95
N MET A 53 -3.60 -14.70 6.95
CA MET A 53 -2.62 -14.78 8.05
C MET A 53 -2.80 -16.05 8.88
N VAL A 54 -4.04 -16.41 9.22
CA VAL A 54 -4.33 -17.64 9.97
C VAL A 54 -3.89 -18.87 9.17
N PHE A 55 -4.36 -18.99 7.92
CA PHE A 55 -4.01 -20.14 7.07
C PHE A 55 -2.50 -20.21 6.76
N GLY A 56 -1.86 -19.07 6.48
CA GLY A 56 -0.43 -19.01 6.17
C GLY A 56 0.47 -19.44 7.32
N ASN A 57 0.04 -19.21 8.57
CA ASN A 57 0.82 -19.57 9.76
C ASN A 57 0.49 -20.96 10.32
N ILE A 58 -0.71 -21.51 10.03
CA ILE A 58 -1.08 -22.88 10.42
C ILE A 58 -0.53 -23.88 9.41
N PHE A 59 -0.74 -23.61 8.11
CA PHE A 59 -0.31 -24.51 7.05
C PHE A 59 1.02 -24.01 6.47
N GLN A 60 2.09 -24.81 6.61
CA GLN A 60 3.36 -24.48 5.94
C GLN A 60 3.14 -24.45 4.42
N MET A 61 3.23 -23.23 3.84
CA MET A 61 3.02 -23.06 2.41
C MET A 61 4.07 -23.81 1.60
N ARG A 62 3.62 -24.76 0.76
CA ARG A 62 4.50 -25.48 -0.17
C ARG A 62 5.08 -24.47 -1.19
N ASN A 63 6.32 -24.70 -1.60
CA ASN A 63 7.02 -23.85 -2.59
C ASN A 63 6.21 -23.62 -3.89
N ASN A 64 5.30 -24.53 -4.23
CA ASN A 64 4.42 -24.40 -5.39
C ASN A 64 3.40 -23.26 -5.28
N PHE A 65 3.03 -22.83 -4.08
CA PHE A 65 2.10 -21.71 -3.88
C PHE A 65 2.81 -20.36 -3.80
N VAL A 66 4.03 -20.35 -3.25
CA VAL A 66 4.79 -19.12 -2.97
C VAL A 66 4.93 -18.22 -4.20
N LYS A 67 5.34 -18.80 -5.34
CA LYS A 67 5.51 -18.02 -6.59
C LYS A 67 4.20 -17.41 -7.10
N GLY A 68 3.09 -18.09 -6.94
CA GLY A 68 1.77 -17.58 -7.31
C GLY A 68 1.28 -16.48 -6.37
N LEU A 69 1.56 -16.60 -5.07
CA LEU A 69 1.25 -15.57 -4.08
C LEU A 69 2.09 -14.32 -4.33
N GLU A 70 3.39 -14.45 -4.61
CA GLU A 70 4.27 -13.33 -5.00
C GLU A 70 3.76 -12.64 -6.28
N PHE A 71 3.31 -13.43 -7.26
CA PHE A 71 2.70 -12.88 -8.48
C PHE A 71 1.43 -12.09 -8.16
N THR A 72 0.56 -12.62 -7.30
CA THR A 72 -0.69 -11.97 -6.89
C THR A 72 -0.41 -10.66 -6.17
N GLN A 73 0.54 -10.65 -5.23
CA GLN A 73 0.93 -9.45 -4.49
C GLN A 73 1.61 -8.38 -5.37
N SER A 74 2.29 -8.79 -6.45
CA SER A 74 3.05 -7.88 -7.29
C SER A 74 2.30 -7.44 -8.53
N TYR A 75 1.69 -8.37 -9.28
CA TYR A 75 1.08 -8.08 -10.57
C TYR A 75 -0.43 -7.90 -10.48
N ILE A 76 -1.15 -8.80 -9.80
CA ILE A 76 -2.62 -8.69 -9.66
C ILE A 76 -2.98 -7.46 -8.82
N LEU A 77 -2.22 -7.17 -7.75
CA LEU A 77 -2.36 -5.93 -7.00
C LEU A 77 -2.24 -4.69 -7.89
N LYS A 78 -1.16 -4.62 -8.68
CA LYS A 78 -0.93 -3.47 -9.57
C LYS A 78 -2.02 -3.33 -10.62
N LEU A 79 -2.50 -4.45 -11.15
CA LEU A 79 -3.64 -4.47 -12.07
C LEU A 79 -4.91 -3.94 -11.39
N GLY A 80 -5.18 -4.35 -10.16
CA GLY A 80 -6.26 -3.81 -9.34
C GLY A 80 -6.17 -2.30 -9.16
N ILE A 81 -4.97 -1.78 -8.85
CA ILE A 81 -4.72 -0.34 -8.72
C ILE A 81 -4.91 0.37 -10.08
N ILE A 82 -4.39 -0.18 -11.18
CA ILE A 82 -4.61 0.40 -12.53
C ILE A 82 -6.11 0.50 -12.83
N CYS A 83 -6.87 -0.54 -12.57
CA CYS A 83 -8.32 -0.56 -12.78
C CYS A 83 -9.07 0.45 -11.89
N LEU A 84 -8.53 0.82 -10.70
CA LEU A 84 -9.13 1.89 -9.88
C LEU A 84 -9.17 3.22 -10.61
N GLY A 85 -8.23 3.50 -11.51
CA GLY A 85 -8.20 4.75 -12.29
C GLY A 85 -9.50 5.02 -13.06
N ILE A 86 -10.30 3.98 -13.39
CA ILE A 86 -11.60 4.12 -14.06
C ILE A 86 -12.62 4.92 -13.23
N GLN A 87 -12.40 5.08 -11.92
CA GLN A 87 -13.30 5.78 -11.01
C GLN A 87 -12.99 7.27 -10.88
N LEU A 88 -11.87 7.73 -11.43
CA LEU A 88 -11.38 9.10 -11.29
C LEU A 88 -11.52 9.89 -12.59
N LYS A 89 -11.80 11.18 -12.43
CA LYS A 89 -11.67 12.17 -13.51
C LYS A 89 -10.28 12.83 -13.46
N PRO A 90 -9.74 13.32 -14.60
CA PRO A 90 -8.43 13.96 -14.64
C PRO A 90 -8.30 15.14 -13.67
N PHE A 91 -9.35 15.95 -13.55
CA PHE A 91 -9.37 17.10 -12.64
C PHE A 91 -9.27 16.67 -11.16
N GLU A 92 -9.97 15.62 -10.76
CA GLU A 92 -9.91 15.06 -9.39
C GLU A 92 -8.51 14.54 -9.09
N PHE A 93 -7.89 13.83 -10.06
CA PHE A 93 -6.51 13.35 -9.91
C PHE A 93 -5.52 14.50 -9.67
N LEU A 94 -5.62 15.58 -10.46
CA LEU A 94 -4.77 16.76 -10.30
C LEU A 94 -5.04 17.47 -8.98
N LYS A 95 -6.31 17.64 -8.59
CA LYS A 95 -6.71 18.27 -7.33
C LYS A 95 -6.14 17.51 -6.13
N PHE A 96 -6.38 16.20 -6.06
CA PHE A 96 -5.88 15.38 -4.95
C PHE A 96 -4.35 15.36 -4.93
N GLY A 97 -3.73 15.32 -6.10
CA GLY A 97 -2.27 15.38 -6.24
C GLY A 97 -1.67 16.67 -5.71
N ALA A 98 -2.24 17.81 -6.10
CA ALA A 98 -1.76 19.11 -5.66
C ALA A 98 -1.82 19.28 -4.13
N ILE A 99 -2.90 18.80 -3.51
CA ILE A 99 -3.05 18.81 -2.04
C ILE A 99 -2.08 17.85 -1.36
N ALA A 100 -1.87 16.67 -1.93
CA ALA A 100 -1.04 15.64 -1.33
C ALA A 100 0.46 15.97 -1.34
N ILE A 101 0.98 16.67 -2.37
CA ILE A 101 2.42 16.94 -2.53
C ILE A 101 3.04 17.65 -1.31
N PRO A 102 2.53 18.79 -0.82
CA PRO A 102 3.12 19.46 0.34
C PRO A 102 3.05 18.60 1.61
N LEU A 103 1.95 17.86 1.83
CA LEU A 103 1.81 16.93 2.96
C LEU A 103 2.86 15.82 2.89
N ILE A 104 3.07 15.24 1.72
CA ILE A 104 4.07 14.19 1.49
C ILE A 104 5.47 14.70 1.80
N ILE A 105 5.83 15.91 1.32
CA ILE A 105 7.15 16.50 1.54
C ILE A 105 7.40 16.71 3.04
N ILE A 106 6.43 17.26 3.76
CA ILE A 106 6.53 17.47 5.21
C ILE A 106 6.67 16.14 5.95
N CYS A 107 5.86 15.13 5.61
CA CYS A 107 5.95 13.81 6.21
C CYS A 107 7.31 13.17 5.95
N ILE A 108 7.82 13.20 4.71
CA ILE A 108 9.14 12.66 4.37
C ILE A 108 10.24 13.36 5.19
N ALA A 109 10.27 14.69 5.19
CA ALA A 109 11.30 15.47 5.89
C ALA A 109 11.31 15.17 7.40
N THR A 110 10.13 15.20 8.03
CA THR A 110 10.02 14.97 9.47
C THR A 110 10.43 13.57 9.87
N VAL A 111 10.00 12.54 9.15
CA VAL A 111 10.38 11.15 9.43
C VAL A 111 11.88 10.95 9.30
N LEU A 112 12.52 11.54 8.28
CA LEU A 112 13.96 11.47 8.10
C LEU A 112 14.71 12.08 9.32
N ILE A 113 14.24 13.22 9.80
CA ILE A 113 14.84 13.89 10.97
C ILE A 113 14.69 13.02 12.21
N VAL A 114 13.46 12.54 12.50
CA VAL A 114 13.17 11.75 13.70
C VAL A 114 13.95 10.44 13.70
N ILE A 115 13.95 9.70 12.60
CA ILE A 115 14.69 8.43 12.51
C ILE A 115 16.19 8.67 12.65
N LYS A 116 16.74 9.74 12.05
CA LYS A 116 18.16 10.11 12.22
C LYS A 116 18.53 10.37 13.69
N LEU A 117 17.65 11.01 14.45
CA LEU A 117 17.86 11.24 15.89
C LEU A 117 17.79 9.93 16.69
N LEU A 118 16.84 9.06 16.36
CA LEU A 118 16.67 7.75 17.01
C LEU A 118 17.86 6.82 16.77
N ILE A 119 18.41 6.80 15.56
CA ILE A 119 19.59 6.01 15.23
C ILE A 119 20.76 6.31 16.16
N LYS A 120 21.03 7.60 16.37
CA LYS A 120 22.11 8.05 17.29
C LYS A 120 21.85 7.56 18.72
N LYS A 121 20.60 7.64 19.21
CA LYS A 121 20.23 7.29 20.58
C LYS A 121 20.24 5.77 20.83
N LEU A 122 19.73 4.98 19.87
CA LEU A 122 19.56 3.53 20.03
C LEU A 122 20.77 2.71 19.56
N LYS A 123 21.80 3.34 18.97
CA LYS A 123 23.00 2.69 18.44
C LYS A 123 22.67 1.52 17.49
N ILE A 124 21.75 1.73 16.54
CA ILE A 124 21.37 0.75 15.53
C ILE A 124 22.40 0.74 14.40
N PRO A 125 22.66 -0.42 13.78
CA PRO A 125 23.52 -0.49 12.61
C PRO A 125 23.10 0.50 11.52
N THR A 126 24.01 1.33 11.07
CA THR A 126 23.74 2.47 10.18
C THR A 126 22.96 2.04 8.92
N ARG A 127 23.34 0.90 8.29
CA ARG A 127 22.66 0.39 7.08
C ARG A 127 21.20 0.04 7.34
N MET A 128 20.92 -0.71 8.43
CA MET A 128 19.56 -1.06 8.84
C MET A 128 18.71 0.20 9.07
N ALA A 129 19.29 1.18 9.72
CA ALA A 129 18.66 2.45 10.01
C ALA A 129 18.30 3.23 8.74
N TYR A 130 19.21 3.29 7.76
CA TYR A 130 18.91 3.87 6.44
C TYR A 130 17.79 3.12 5.72
N LEU A 131 17.78 1.79 5.78
CA LEU A 131 16.72 0.98 5.18
C LEU A 131 15.35 1.22 5.82
N ILE A 132 15.28 1.26 7.16
CA ILE A 132 14.03 1.57 7.86
C ILE A 132 13.58 2.99 7.52
N SER A 133 14.51 3.96 7.47
CA SER A 133 14.19 5.35 7.12
C SER A 133 13.54 5.47 5.76
N ILE A 134 14.16 4.91 4.71
CA ILE A 134 13.62 5.01 3.36
C ILE A 134 12.32 4.22 3.19
N GLY A 135 12.21 3.07 3.86
CA GLY A 135 10.98 2.28 3.89
C GLY A 135 9.82 3.04 4.52
N SER A 136 10.06 3.74 5.64
CA SER A 136 9.02 4.54 6.32
C SER A 136 8.65 5.81 5.55
N THR A 137 9.59 6.38 4.76
CA THR A 137 9.36 7.67 4.10
C THR A 137 8.68 7.57 2.74
N VAL A 138 8.82 6.48 1.98
CA VAL A 138 8.29 6.41 0.61
C VAL A 138 7.32 5.25 0.40
N CYS A 139 7.81 4.04 0.06
CA CYS A 139 6.95 2.94 -0.35
C CYS A 139 7.32 1.58 0.27
N GLY A 140 7.76 1.59 1.51
CA GLY A 140 7.98 0.36 2.26
C GLY A 140 9.05 -0.54 1.65
N THR A 141 8.68 -1.78 1.39
CA THR A 141 9.57 -2.84 0.91
C THR A 141 10.25 -2.51 -0.42
N THR A 142 9.55 -1.87 -1.36
CA THR A 142 10.15 -1.48 -2.66
C THR A 142 11.31 -0.51 -2.47
N ALA A 143 11.17 0.48 -1.59
CA ALA A 143 12.22 1.44 -1.27
C ALA A 143 13.42 0.77 -0.62
N ILE A 144 13.19 -0.16 0.30
CA ILE A 144 14.23 -0.95 0.96
C ILE A 144 15.00 -1.78 -0.06
N MET A 145 14.30 -2.55 -0.90
CA MET A 145 14.91 -3.41 -1.90
C MET A 145 15.72 -2.65 -2.95
N ALA A 146 15.25 -1.48 -3.36
CA ALA A 146 15.97 -0.63 -4.31
C ALA A 146 17.21 0.04 -3.68
N THR A 147 17.16 0.38 -2.40
CA THR A 147 18.27 1.07 -1.70
C THR A 147 19.33 0.09 -1.17
N ALA A 148 18.93 -1.12 -0.78
CA ALA A 148 19.82 -2.12 -0.19
C ALA A 148 21.11 -2.37 -1.01
N PRO A 149 21.07 -2.62 -2.33
CA PRO A 149 22.27 -2.82 -3.13
C PRO A 149 23.12 -1.55 -3.25
N VAL A 150 22.50 -0.36 -3.16
CA VAL A 150 23.16 0.94 -3.30
C VAL A 150 24.04 1.24 -2.08
N ILE A 151 23.59 0.86 -0.88
CA ILE A 151 24.33 1.05 0.38
C ILE A 151 25.12 -0.20 0.81
N GLY A 152 25.11 -1.27 0.00
CA GLY A 152 25.78 -2.53 0.31
C GLY A 152 25.23 -3.22 1.58
N ALA A 153 23.91 -3.18 1.78
CA ALA A 153 23.28 -3.77 2.94
C ALA A 153 23.34 -5.30 2.93
N LYS A 154 23.49 -5.91 4.10
CA LYS A 154 23.50 -7.36 4.28
C LYS A 154 22.08 -7.92 4.23
N LYS A 155 21.94 -9.20 3.83
CA LYS A 155 20.62 -9.86 3.73
C LYS A 155 19.80 -9.77 5.01
N ASN A 156 20.41 -9.99 6.18
CA ASN A 156 19.73 -9.89 7.46
C ASN A 156 19.26 -8.45 7.77
N GLU A 157 20.05 -7.42 7.45
CA GLU A 157 19.65 -6.02 7.63
C GLU A 157 18.43 -5.68 6.78
N VAL A 158 18.40 -6.18 5.53
CA VAL A 158 17.27 -6.03 4.61
C VAL A 158 16.03 -6.76 5.14
N SER A 159 16.18 -8.02 5.55
CA SER A 159 15.07 -8.82 6.08
C SER A 159 14.45 -8.18 7.34
N TYR A 160 15.28 -7.69 8.25
CA TYR A 160 14.78 -6.98 9.44
C TYR A 160 14.07 -5.67 9.09
N ALA A 161 14.59 -4.89 8.16
CA ALA A 161 13.93 -3.66 7.74
C ALA A 161 12.58 -3.94 7.06
N ILE A 162 12.51 -4.96 6.20
CA ILE A 162 11.26 -5.39 5.56
C ILE A 162 10.25 -5.86 6.61
N ALA A 163 10.65 -6.77 7.51
CA ALA A 163 9.76 -7.29 8.55
C ALA A 163 9.18 -6.18 9.42
N ASN A 164 10.00 -5.18 9.78
CA ASN A 164 9.59 -4.00 10.54
C ASN A 164 8.50 -3.20 9.81
N ILE A 165 8.77 -2.80 8.57
CA ILE A 165 7.83 -2.01 7.75
C ILE A 165 6.53 -2.79 7.50
N THR A 166 6.63 -4.09 7.25
CA THR A 166 5.46 -4.96 7.02
C THR A 166 4.57 -5.04 8.26
N LEU A 167 5.18 -5.25 9.44
CA LEU A 167 4.43 -5.36 10.71
C LEU A 167 3.64 -4.08 11.00
N PHE A 168 4.34 -2.94 11.05
CA PHE A 168 3.69 -1.68 11.38
C PHE A 168 2.74 -1.20 10.28
N GLY A 169 3.03 -1.54 9.04
CA GLY A 169 2.13 -1.28 7.93
C GLY A 169 0.84 -2.11 7.99
N ILE A 170 0.91 -3.39 8.39
CA ILE A 170 -0.30 -4.21 8.61
C ILE A 170 -1.13 -3.65 9.75
N LEU A 171 -0.50 -3.28 10.88
CA LEU A 171 -1.21 -2.66 12.00
C LEU A 171 -1.90 -1.36 11.59
N SER A 172 -1.19 -0.48 10.88
CA SER A 172 -1.76 0.77 10.36
C SER A 172 -2.92 0.51 9.40
N MET A 173 -2.76 -0.43 8.48
CA MET A 173 -3.79 -0.79 7.50
C MET A 173 -5.10 -1.27 8.14
N LEU A 174 -5.01 -2.00 9.25
CA LEU A 174 -6.19 -2.52 9.94
C LEU A 174 -6.83 -1.48 10.87
N LEU A 175 -6.04 -0.63 11.51
CA LEU A 175 -6.52 0.30 12.56
C LEU A 175 -6.84 1.71 12.04
N TYR A 176 -6.04 2.23 11.10
CA TYR A 176 -6.16 3.61 10.64
C TYR A 176 -7.47 3.94 9.92
N PRO A 177 -8.11 3.04 9.15
CA PRO A 177 -9.41 3.33 8.55
C PRO A 177 -10.47 3.73 9.59
N TYR A 178 -10.54 3.01 10.71
CA TYR A 178 -11.50 3.26 11.79
C TYR A 178 -11.13 4.49 12.61
N PHE A 179 -9.84 4.64 12.92
CA PHE A 179 -9.34 5.82 13.62
C PHE A 179 -9.60 7.10 12.81
N ALA A 180 -9.26 7.10 11.52
CA ALA A 180 -9.41 8.26 10.65
C ALA A 180 -10.88 8.62 10.39
N ASN A 181 -11.77 7.62 10.32
CA ASN A 181 -13.21 7.86 10.20
C ASN A 181 -13.74 8.69 11.34
N HIS A 182 -13.32 8.35 12.56
CA HIS A 182 -13.75 9.07 13.78
C HIS A 182 -13.05 10.42 13.90
N TYR A 183 -11.75 10.48 13.60
CA TYR A 183 -10.94 11.68 13.83
C TYR A 183 -11.25 12.82 12.84
N PHE A 184 -11.53 12.48 11.57
CA PHE A 184 -11.82 13.44 10.51
C PHE A 184 -13.32 13.52 10.16
N ASP A 185 -14.20 13.17 11.10
CA ASP A 185 -15.67 13.22 10.93
C ASP A 185 -16.16 12.57 9.61
N ALA A 186 -15.50 11.46 9.23
CA ALA A 186 -15.76 10.71 8.00
C ALA A 186 -15.55 11.52 6.69
N GLU A 187 -14.85 12.66 6.71
CA GLU A 187 -14.58 13.46 5.50
C GLU A 187 -13.64 12.71 4.54
N PRO A 188 -14.12 12.31 3.33
CA PRO A 188 -13.39 11.40 2.46
C PRO A 188 -12.01 11.89 2.03
N LEU A 189 -11.87 13.20 1.79
CA LEU A 189 -10.61 13.81 1.38
C LEU A 189 -9.55 13.66 2.47
N PHE A 190 -9.87 14.03 3.71
CA PHE A 190 -8.90 14.05 4.80
C PHE A 190 -8.54 12.63 5.26
N VAL A 191 -9.54 11.74 5.33
CA VAL A 191 -9.29 10.32 5.59
C VAL A 191 -8.38 9.72 4.52
N GLY A 192 -8.66 9.98 3.24
CA GLY A 192 -7.85 9.47 2.13
C GLY A 192 -6.41 10.00 2.14
N LEU A 193 -6.23 11.31 2.39
CA LEU A 193 -4.91 11.93 2.54
C LEU A 193 -4.14 11.29 3.71
N PHE A 194 -4.81 11.09 4.86
CA PHE A 194 -4.19 10.44 6.01
C PHE A 194 -3.76 9.01 5.71
N LEU A 195 -4.63 8.18 5.15
CA LEU A 195 -4.29 6.79 4.79
C LEU A 195 -3.13 6.74 3.79
N GLY A 196 -3.14 7.61 2.77
CA GLY A 196 -2.10 7.67 1.73
C GLY A 196 -0.74 8.15 2.23
N THR A 197 -0.72 9.10 3.20
CA THR A 197 0.51 9.67 3.75
C THR A 197 1.05 8.90 4.95
N SER A 198 0.22 8.25 5.77
CA SER A 198 0.64 7.59 7.01
C SER A 198 1.02 6.12 6.84
N ILE A 199 0.41 5.39 5.91
CA ILE A 199 0.68 3.96 5.70
C ILE A 199 1.89 3.77 4.77
N HIS A 200 2.76 2.80 5.11
CA HIS A 200 4.08 2.70 4.52
C HIS A 200 4.05 2.11 3.11
N GLU A 201 3.28 1.06 2.86
CA GLU A 201 3.35 0.27 1.63
C GLU A 201 2.12 0.51 0.73
N THR A 202 2.33 0.50 -0.60
CA THR A 202 1.25 0.76 -1.57
C THR A 202 0.12 -0.27 -1.46
N SER A 203 0.47 -1.54 -1.27
CA SER A 203 -0.50 -2.61 -1.06
C SER A 203 -1.36 -2.38 0.18
N GLN A 204 -0.73 -1.93 1.26
CA GLN A 204 -1.39 -1.65 2.54
C GLN A 204 -2.29 -0.40 2.45
N VAL A 205 -1.88 0.64 1.69
CA VAL A 205 -2.75 1.80 1.43
C VAL A 205 -3.97 1.41 0.62
N ALA A 206 -3.77 0.63 -0.45
CA ALA A 206 -4.89 0.13 -1.26
C ALA A 206 -5.84 -0.74 -0.43
N ALA A 207 -5.29 -1.56 0.48
CA ALA A 207 -6.07 -2.35 1.42
C ALA A 207 -6.86 -1.48 2.40
N ALA A 208 -6.20 -0.52 3.05
CA ALA A 208 -6.83 0.40 4.01
C ALA A 208 -7.95 1.21 3.35
N GLY A 209 -7.70 1.74 2.16
CA GLY A 209 -8.71 2.46 1.37
C GLY A 209 -9.88 1.55 0.96
N LEU A 210 -9.61 0.29 0.58
CA LEU A 210 -10.64 -0.69 0.24
C LEU A 210 -11.45 -1.11 1.48
N ILE A 211 -10.79 -1.31 2.63
CA ILE A 211 -11.46 -1.57 3.92
C ILE A 211 -12.41 -0.41 4.24
N TYR A 212 -11.93 0.82 4.08
CA TYR A 212 -12.73 2.02 4.32
C TYR A 212 -13.91 2.13 3.36
N ASP A 213 -13.69 1.96 2.03
CA ASP A 213 -14.76 1.98 1.03
C ASP A 213 -15.83 0.90 1.32
N GLN A 214 -15.39 -0.32 1.64
CA GLN A 214 -16.31 -1.42 1.96
C GLN A 214 -17.07 -1.17 3.27
N GLN A 215 -16.44 -0.57 4.28
CA GLN A 215 -17.04 -0.35 5.59
C GLN A 215 -17.96 0.89 5.62
N PHE A 216 -17.52 1.98 5.03
CA PHE A 216 -18.18 3.29 5.15
C PHE A 216 -18.79 3.81 3.84
N ASN A 217 -18.83 2.98 2.77
CA ASN A 217 -19.38 3.33 1.45
C ASN A 217 -18.74 4.60 0.84
N SER A 218 -17.42 4.71 0.95
CA SER A 218 -16.68 5.90 0.48
C SER A 218 -15.61 5.54 -0.55
N PRO A 219 -15.99 5.32 -1.83
CA PRO A 219 -15.03 5.06 -2.90
C PRO A 219 -14.09 6.25 -3.14
N GLU A 220 -14.50 7.45 -2.79
CA GLU A 220 -13.66 8.66 -2.87
C GLU A 220 -12.44 8.55 -1.96
N THR A 221 -12.59 8.10 -0.73
CA THR A 221 -11.47 7.87 0.21
C THR A 221 -10.44 6.90 -0.38
N LEU A 222 -10.88 5.79 -0.98
CA LEU A 222 -9.98 4.84 -1.64
C LEU A 222 -9.20 5.49 -2.79
N ASN A 223 -9.87 6.34 -3.58
CA ASN A 223 -9.26 7.06 -4.69
C ASN A 223 -8.23 8.07 -4.19
N VAL A 224 -8.57 8.91 -3.22
CA VAL A 224 -7.66 9.90 -2.61
C VAL A 224 -6.44 9.22 -2.00
N ALA A 225 -6.64 8.16 -1.20
CA ALA A 225 -5.55 7.41 -0.59
C ALA A 225 -4.61 6.81 -1.65
N THR A 226 -5.18 6.25 -2.72
CA THR A 226 -4.40 5.66 -3.82
C THR A 226 -3.60 6.72 -4.57
N VAL A 227 -4.22 7.83 -4.97
CA VAL A 227 -3.54 8.95 -5.66
C VAL A 227 -2.40 9.49 -4.80
N THR A 228 -2.67 9.79 -3.53
CA THR A 228 -1.67 10.27 -2.57
C THR A 228 -0.47 9.31 -2.50
N LYS A 229 -0.72 8.01 -2.41
CA LYS A 229 0.34 7.01 -2.35
C LYS A 229 1.11 6.87 -3.66
N LEU A 230 0.44 6.95 -4.82
CA LEU A 230 1.10 6.90 -6.12
C LEU A 230 2.06 8.08 -6.30
N ILE A 231 1.65 9.27 -5.91
CA ILE A 231 2.51 10.47 -5.93
C ILE A 231 3.69 10.29 -4.97
N ARG A 232 3.45 9.81 -3.74
CA ARG A 232 4.53 9.52 -2.79
C ARG A 232 5.55 8.53 -3.35
N ASN A 233 5.12 7.54 -4.12
CA ASN A 233 6.00 6.58 -4.76
C ASN A 233 6.93 7.22 -5.81
N THR A 234 6.52 8.27 -6.50
CA THR A 234 7.38 8.97 -7.47
C THR A 234 8.58 9.63 -6.81
N PHE A 235 8.49 9.97 -5.53
CA PHE A 235 9.63 10.49 -4.76
C PHE A 235 10.79 9.49 -4.62
N LEU A 236 10.60 8.19 -4.91
CA LEU A 236 11.70 7.22 -4.97
C LEU A 236 12.82 7.67 -5.91
N VAL A 237 12.47 8.29 -7.02
CA VAL A 237 13.41 8.80 -8.03
C VAL A 237 14.39 9.81 -7.42
N ILE A 238 13.95 10.59 -6.44
CA ILE A 238 14.76 11.58 -5.72
C ILE A 238 15.41 10.95 -4.48
N MET A 239 14.66 10.15 -3.74
CA MET A 239 15.07 9.66 -2.43
C MET A 239 16.20 8.61 -2.52
N ILE A 240 16.18 7.71 -3.51
CA ILE A 240 17.23 6.71 -3.64
C ILE A 240 18.60 7.35 -3.96
N PRO A 241 18.74 8.26 -4.94
CA PRO A 241 19.97 9.01 -5.13
C PRO A 241 20.42 9.80 -3.90
N LEU A 242 19.47 10.45 -3.20
CA LEU A 242 19.77 11.20 -1.99
C LEU A 242 20.37 10.30 -0.89
N PHE A 243 19.76 9.13 -0.64
CA PHE A 243 20.27 8.17 0.34
C PHE A 243 21.61 7.58 -0.08
N ALA A 244 21.79 7.31 -1.37
CA ALA A 244 23.09 6.90 -1.93
C ALA A 244 24.17 7.94 -1.66
N PHE A 245 23.89 9.20 -1.93
CA PHE A 245 24.81 10.31 -1.67
C PHE A 245 25.14 10.46 -0.18
N LEU A 246 24.11 10.51 0.68
CA LEU A 246 24.28 10.66 2.13
C LEU A 246 25.08 9.51 2.75
N TYR A 247 24.89 8.28 2.27
CA TYR A 247 25.60 7.12 2.75
C TYR A 247 27.05 7.08 2.23
N ASN A 248 27.24 7.32 0.93
CA ASN A 248 28.54 7.20 0.25
C ASN A 248 29.47 8.40 0.54
N ARG A 249 28.95 9.52 1.05
CA ARG A 249 29.78 10.66 1.49
C ARG A 249 30.87 10.23 2.50
N ASN A 250 30.57 9.18 3.27
CA ASN A 250 31.46 8.63 4.30
C ASN A 250 32.05 7.25 3.90
N ASN A 251 31.65 6.66 2.76
CA ASN A 251 32.03 5.32 2.36
C ASN A 251 32.20 5.24 0.83
N VAL A 252 33.33 4.76 0.35
CA VAL A 252 33.64 4.66 -1.10
C VAL A 252 32.94 3.42 -1.70
N VAL A 253 31.65 3.49 -1.97
CA VAL A 253 30.93 2.45 -2.74
C VAL A 253 30.28 3.10 -3.95
N LYS A 254 30.97 3.06 -5.10
CA LYS A 254 30.38 3.49 -6.39
C LYS A 254 29.61 2.32 -6.99
N LYS A 255 28.29 2.32 -6.92
CA LYS A 255 27.42 1.46 -7.75
C LYS A 255 26.51 2.31 -8.61
N ASN A 256 26.51 2.03 -9.92
CA ASN A 256 25.60 2.65 -10.86
C ASN A 256 24.20 2.05 -10.65
N TYR A 257 23.20 2.88 -10.51
CA TYR A 257 21.79 2.51 -10.48
C TYR A 257 21.05 3.22 -11.63
N SER A 258 20.10 2.51 -12.23
CA SER A 258 19.26 3.08 -13.29
C SER A 258 18.03 3.71 -12.67
N ILE A 259 17.86 5.00 -12.85
CA ILE A 259 16.66 5.75 -12.40
C ILE A 259 15.41 5.18 -13.06
N ILE A 260 15.52 4.75 -14.33
CA ILE A 260 14.42 4.15 -15.09
C ILE A 260 13.90 2.86 -14.43
N ALA A 261 14.82 2.04 -13.88
CA ALA A 261 14.43 0.78 -13.21
C ALA A 261 13.70 1.00 -11.87
N ILE A 262 13.81 2.19 -11.28
CA ILE A 262 13.22 2.54 -9.98
C ILE A 262 11.79 3.08 -10.17
N PHE A 263 11.45 3.62 -11.35
CA PHE A 263 10.18 4.25 -11.59
C PHE A 263 9.01 3.25 -11.51
N PRO A 264 7.95 3.55 -10.75
CA PRO A 264 6.79 2.66 -10.59
C PRO A 264 5.86 2.74 -11.83
N TYR A 265 6.18 2.00 -12.90
CA TYR A 265 5.48 2.05 -14.19
C TYR A 265 3.96 1.83 -14.11
N PHE A 266 3.44 1.14 -13.10
CA PHE A 266 2.00 0.95 -12.94
C PHE A 266 1.25 2.26 -12.68
N VAL A 267 1.94 3.34 -12.25
CA VAL A 267 1.37 4.69 -12.16
C VAL A 267 0.96 5.21 -13.54
N ILE A 268 1.76 4.92 -14.57
CA ILE A 268 1.43 5.28 -15.96
C ILE A 268 0.15 4.55 -16.38
N GLY A 269 0.03 3.26 -16.05
CA GLY A 269 -1.18 2.48 -16.31
C GLY A 269 -2.41 3.05 -15.60
N PHE A 270 -2.25 3.51 -14.35
CA PHE A 270 -3.32 4.17 -13.59
C PHE A 270 -3.79 5.46 -14.26
N VAL A 271 -2.84 6.33 -14.66
CA VAL A 271 -3.15 7.58 -15.38
C VAL A 271 -3.80 7.29 -16.75
N ALA A 272 -3.29 6.28 -17.47
CA ALA A 272 -3.90 5.85 -18.73
C ALA A 272 -5.36 5.40 -18.54
N MET A 273 -5.69 4.73 -17.45
CA MET A 273 -7.07 4.33 -17.13
C MET A 273 -7.96 5.54 -16.80
N ILE A 274 -7.45 6.58 -16.16
CA ILE A 274 -8.16 7.85 -15.95
C ILE A 274 -8.47 8.51 -17.31
N ILE A 275 -7.48 8.56 -18.20
CA ILE A 275 -7.66 9.11 -19.54
C ILE A 275 -8.68 8.29 -20.32
N PHE A 276 -8.59 6.96 -20.27
CA PHE A 276 -9.54 6.03 -20.92
C PHE A 276 -10.96 6.29 -20.43
N ARG A 277 -11.17 6.50 -19.11
CA ARG A 277 -12.47 6.88 -18.54
C ARG A 277 -13.00 8.17 -19.15
N ASN A 278 -12.17 9.21 -19.16
CA ASN A 278 -12.57 10.53 -19.66
C ASN A 278 -12.89 10.53 -21.16
N VAL A 279 -12.07 9.82 -21.93
CA VAL A 279 -12.30 9.64 -23.38
C VAL A 279 -13.58 8.86 -23.63
N GLY A 280 -13.80 7.76 -22.88
CA GLY A 280 -15.03 6.98 -23.00
C GLY A 280 -16.29 7.81 -22.68
N ASP A 281 -16.25 8.61 -21.60
CA ASP A 281 -17.37 9.49 -21.23
C ASP A 281 -17.70 10.54 -22.31
N LEU A 282 -16.71 10.95 -23.14
CA LEU A 282 -16.90 11.89 -24.24
C LEU A 282 -17.44 11.24 -25.53
N PHE A 283 -17.00 10.01 -25.83
CA PHE A 283 -17.31 9.35 -27.09
C PHE A 283 -18.57 8.48 -27.04
N PHE A 284 -18.87 7.87 -25.88
CA PHE A 284 -20.02 6.98 -25.75
C PHE A 284 -21.25 7.74 -25.25
N LEU A 285 -21.81 8.57 -26.13
CA LEU A 285 -23.10 9.20 -25.95
C LEU A 285 -24.22 8.24 -26.37
N THR A 286 -25.48 8.57 -26.12
CA THR A 286 -26.63 7.78 -26.54
C THR A 286 -26.55 7.37 -28.03
N PRO A 287 -26.81 6.08 -28.45
CA PRO A 287 -27.38 4.97 -27.66
C PRO A 287 -26.36 4.05 -26.95
N TYR A 288 -25.07 4.27 -27.09
CA TYR A 288 -24.01 3.36 -26.59
C TYR A 288 -23.64 3.59 -25.11
N ASN A 289 -24.35 4.48 -24.42
CA ASN A 289 -24.04 4.84 -23.03
C ASN A 289 -24.17 3.64 -22.06
N GLU A 290 -25.16 2.76 -22.26
CA GLU A 290 -25.36 1.58 -21.39
C GLU A 290 -24.18 0.61 -21.45
N LEU A 291 -23.68 0.30 -22.65
CA LEU A 291 -22.50 -0.56 -22.82
C LEU A 291 -21.26 0.02 -22.16
N TRP A 292 -21.10 1.33 -22.25
CA TRP A 292 -20.00 2.04 -21.61
C TRP A 292 -20.10 1.97 -20.09
N LEU A 293 -21.27 2.27 -19.52
CA LEU A 293 -21.50 2.22 -18.08
C LEU A 293 -21.31 0.81 -17.52
N ASP A 294 -21.75 -0.23 -18.24
CA ASP A 294 -21.51 -1.62 -17.86
C ASP A 294 -20.01 -1.97 -17.90
N THR A 295 -19.28 -1.50 -18.92
CA THR A 295 -17.82 -1.68 -19.00
C THR A 295 -17.13 -1.05 -17.79
N VAL A 296 -17.50 0.19 -17.44
CA VAL A 296 -16.97 0.88 -16.26
C VAL A 296 -17.28 0.11 -14.97
N LYS A 297 -18.51 -0.40 -14.83
CA LYS A 297 -18.95 -1.20 -13.69
C LYS A 297 -18.15 -2.51 -13.55
N ILE A 298 -17.93 -3.20 -14.68
CA ILE A 298 -17.12 -4.43 -14.71
C ILE A 298 -15.68 -4.14 -14.29
N ILE A 299 -15.04 -3.11 -14.84
CA ILE A 299 -13.66 -2.74 -14.49
C ILE A 299 -13.56 -2.35 -13.00
N LYS A 300 -14.52 -1.58 -12.50
CA LYS A 300 -14.61 -1.20 -11.07
C LYS A 300 -14.75 -2.42 -10.16
N SER A 301 -15.60 -3.36 -10.50
CA SER A 301 -15.81 -4.60 -9.75
C SER A 301 -14.57 -5.48 -9.80
N SER A 302 -13.95 -5.63 -10.98
CA SER A 302 -12.70 -6.38 -11.15
C SER A 302 -11.55 -5.80 -10.31
N SER A 303 -11.46 -4.47 -10.21
CA SER A 303 -10.48 -3.81 -9.33
C SER A 303 -10.64 -4.27 -7.88
N LYS A 304 -11.87 -4.26 -7.34
CA LYS A 304 -12.14 -4.71 -5.95
C LYS A 304 -11.77 -6.18 -5.74
N VAL A 305 -12.08 -7.05 -6.73
CA VAL A 305 -11.70 -8.47 -6.69
C VAL A 305 -10.18 -8.63 -6.66
N PHE A 306 -9.46 -7.99 -7.57
CA PHE A 306 -8.00 -8.08 -7.66
C PHE A 306 -7.32 -7.55 -6.39
N LEU A 307 -7.80 -6.45 -5.83
CA LEU A 307 -7.28 -5.91 -4.58
C LEU A 307 -7.54 -6.88 -3.43
N THR A 308 -8.74 -7.43 -3.29
CA THR A 308 -9.07 -8.38 -2.21
C THR A 308 -8.28 -9.69 -2.34
N MET A 309 -8.08 -10.21 -3.56
CA MET A 309 -7.19 -11.35 -3.80
C MET A 309 -5.75 -11.07 -3.37
N ALA A 310 -5.26 -9.86 -3.67
CA ALA A 310 -3.92 -9.45 -3.24
C ALA A 310 -3.83 -9.36 -1.71
N MET A 311 -4.91 -8.92 -1.03
CA MET A 311 -4.98 -8.92 0.43
C MET A 311 -4.91 -10.33 1.02
N ALA A 312 -5.65 -11.28 0.45
CA ALA A 312 -5.55 -12.69 0.83
C ALA A 312 -4.11 -13.24 0.67
N ALA A 313 -3.46 -12.92 -0.47
CA ALA A 313 -2.09 -13.33 -0.73
C ALA A 313 -1.07 -12.69 0.23
N ILE A 314 -1.24 -11.42 0.60
CA ILE A 314 -0.42 -10.74 1.62
C ILE A 314 -0.58 -11.44 2.97
N GLY A 315 -1.82 -11.73 3.38
CA GLY A 315 -2.09 -12.46 4.61
C GLY A 315 -1.38 -13.82 4.63
N LEU A 316 -1.55 -14.64 3.58
CA LEU A 316 -0.92 -15.95 3.43
C LEU A 316 0.62 -15.91 3.51
N SER A 317 1.23 -14.85 3.02
CA SER A 317 2.69 -14.68 3.00
C SER A 317 3.24 -14.02 4.27
N THR A 318 2.37 -13.57 5.17
CA THR A 318 2.80 -12.92 6.42
C THR A 318 3.17 -13.98 7.46
N ASN A 319 4.47 -14.11 7.76
CA ASN A 319 4.98 -15.05 8.75
C ASN A 319 5.11 -14.37 10.13
N LEU A 320 4.25 -14.74 11.06
CA LEU A 320 4.24 -14.18 12.42
C LEU A 320 5.49 -14.57 13.24
N LYS A 321 6.13 -15.71 12.93
CA LYS A 321 7.38 -16.11 13.59
C LYS A 321 8.53 -15.18 13.27
N ASP A 322 8.62 -14.71 12.01
CA ASP A 322 9.67 -13.77 11.59
C ASP A 322 9.50 -12.41 12.29
N LEU A 323 8.25 -12.02 12.53
CA LEU A 323 7.92 -10.79 13.28
C LEU A 323 8.32 -10.91 14.77
N LYS A 324 8.11 -12.07 15.37
CA LYS A 324 8.48 -12.34 16.77
C LYS A 324 10.00 -12.35 17.00
N ASN A 325 10.77 -12.78 16.01
CA ASN A 325 12.24 -12.87 16.08
C ASN A 325 12.92 -11.49 15.85
N MET A 326 12.16 -10.44 15.62
CA MET A 326 12.68 -9.08 15.46
C MET A 326 13.18 -8.57 16.82
N GLY A 327 14.44 -8.14 16.89
CA GLY A 327 14.99 -7.55 18.12
C GLY A 327 14.24 -6.28 18.53
N TYR A 328 14.19 -5.96 19.83
CA TYR A 328 13.41 -4.83 20.36
C TYR A 328 13.81 -3.47 19.77
N LYS A 329 15.10 -3.25 19.47
CA LYS A 329 15.59 -1.96 18.94
C LYS A 329 15.02 -1.60 17.56
N PRO A 330 15.08 -2.49 16.54
CA PRO A 330 14.40 -2.26 15.27
C PRO A 330 12.89 -2.11 15.42
N PHE A 331 12.27 -2.87 16.32
CA PHE A 331 10.86 -2.75 16.65
C PHE A 331 10.50 -1.35 17.13
N VAL A 332 11.24 -0.82 18.12
CA VAL A 332 11.01 0.54 18.65
C VAL A 332 11.16 1.60 17.55
N VAL A 333 12.17 1.48 16.66
CA VAL A 333 12.35 2.45 15.57
C VAL A 333 11.20 2.41 14.58
N GLY A 334 10.71 1.23 14.24
CA GLY A 334 9.55 1.10 13.35
C GLY A 334 8.26 1.63 13.97
N PHE A 335 8.04 1.33 15.26
CA PHE A 335 6.89 1.87 16.00
C PHE A 335 6.91 3.40 16.03
N ILE A 336 8.06 3.99 16.42
CA ILE A 336 8.20 5.45 16.46
C ILE A 336 8.09 6.03 15.03
N GLY A 337 8.65 5.36 14.02
CA GLY A 337 8.51 5.76 12.62
C GLY A 337 7.03 5.79 12.20
N MET A 338 6.27 4.74 12.48
CA MET A 338 4.83 4.68 12.21
C MET A 338 4.07 5.78 12.95
N ALA A 339 4.30 5.92 14.25
CA ALA A 339 3.65 6.93 15.07
C ALA A 339 3.98 8.36 14.59
N THR A 340 5.24 8.60 14.21
CA THR A 340 5.67 9.91 13.68
C THR A 340 4.97 10.24 12.37
N VAL A 341 4.93 9.29 11.41
CA VAL A 341 4.24 9.52 10.13
C VAL A 341 2.77 9.80 10.36
N GLY A 342 2.10 9.00 11.20
CA GLY A 342 0.69 9.19 11.55
C GLY A 342 0.44 10.56 12.18
N LEU A 343 1.21 10.92 13.21
CA LEU A 343 1.05 12.19 13.91
C LEU A 343 1.31 13.40 13.00
N VAL A 344 2.39 13.37 12.22
CA VAL A 344 2.73 14.46 11.29
C VAL A 344 1.68 14.58 10.19
N SER A 345 1.16 13.45 9.71
CA SER A 345 0.07 13.44 8.74
C SER A 345 -1.19 14.13 9.30
N ILE A 346 -1.57 13.83 10.53
CA ILE A 346 -2.69 14.49 11.21
C ILE A 346 -2.45 16.00 11.31
N LEU A 347 -1.32 16.40 11.91
CA LEU A 347 -1.01 17.82 12.12
C LEU A 347 -0.95 18.64 10.82
N THR A 348 -0.43 18.05 9.75
CA THR A 348 -0.37 18.73 8.45
C THR A 348 -1.74 18.84 7.77
N ILE A 349 -2.61 17.83 7.94
CA ILE A 349 -3.98 17.88 7.45
C ILE A 349 -4.79 18.91 8.24
N GLU A 350 -4.67 18.95 9.58
CA GLU A 350 -5.34 19.98 10.39
C GLU A 350 -4.88 21.38 10.04
N PHE A 351 -3.57 21.58 9.83
CA PHE A 351 -3.06 22.86 9.36
C PHE A 351 -3.69 23.26 8.02
N TYR A 352 -3.83 22.29 7.11
CA TYR A 352 -4.48 22.52 5.82
C TYR A 352 -5.97 22.86 5.97
N ILE A 353 -6.70 22.16 6.85
CA ILE A 353 -8.12 22.44 7.15
C ILE A 353 -8.27 23.87 7.67
N ASN A 354 -7.45 24.25 8.65
CA ASN A 354 -7.48 25.59 9.26
C ASN A 354 -7.07 26.72 8.28
N PHE A 355 -6.30 26.39 7.25
CA PHE A 355 -5.92 27.37 6.21
C PHE A 355 -7.01 27.58 5.16
N LEU A 356 -7.91 26.57 4.97
CA LEU A 356 -9.03 26.66 4.03
C LEU A 356 -10.28 27.34 4.63
N ASN A 357 -10.40 27.32 5.95
CA ASN A 357 -11.44 28.01 6.71
C ASN A 357 -11.00 29.44 7.05
#